data_69a33e88e31f1f1fa32fedb475d52cab
#
_entry.id   69a33e88e31f1f1fa32fedb475d52cab
#
_cell.length_a   1.000
_cell.length_b   1.000
_cell.length_c   1.000
_cell.angle_alpha   90.00
_cell.angle_beta   90.00
_cell.angle_gamma   90.00
#
_symmetry.space_group_name_H-M   'P 1'
#
loop_
_entity.id
_entity.type
_entity.pdbx_description
1 polymer ?
#
loop_
_entity_poly.entity_id
_entity_poly.type
_entity_poly.pdbx_seq_one_letter_code
_entity_poly.pdbx_strand_id
1 'polypeptide(L)'
;MRNLVFFAIVRVKNGRKHSFFVSSGMENGNFVVCNKKVIEMMEGKRAIVMGATSGIGLEVAKVLSERGWLVGIAGRRQERLQQIQRENPNIQATQCIDVTREDAVEGLQCLIGKMGGMDLYFHSSGIGYQNPSLDSGKELLTVRTNAEGFTRMVDVAWKYFAEQDREGHIAVISSIAGTKGLGAAPAYSSTKRYVSHYLECLTQLCHIRGLRHLYIHDIRPGFVRTALLTDGGNYPVQLDPEKVARQIVRGIERNRSIITVDWKYRILVFFWRIIPRWVWVRMKIVSK
;
A
#
# COMPACT_ATOMS: atom_id res chain seq x y z
N MET A 1 -10.99 31.97 27.18
CA MET A 1 -10.21 30.71 27.25
C MET A 1 -10.88 29.82 28.28
N ARG A 2 -11.62 28.79 27.87
CA ARG A 2 -12.31 27.86 28.77
C ARG A 2 -11.54 26.55 28.78
N ASN A 3 -11.11 26.14 29.98
CA ASN A 3 -10.36 24.92 30.23
C ASN A 3 -11.24 23.70 29.89
N LEU A 4 -10.80 22.89 28.94
CA LEU A 4 -11.32 21.54 28.73
C LEU A 4 -10.78 20.65 29.87
N VAL A 5 -11.67 20.12 30.69
CA VAL A 5 -11.32 19.10 31.68
C VAL A 5 -11.69 17.75 31.11
N PHE A 6 -10.71 16.88 30.89
CA PHE A 6 -10.92 15.50 30.46
C PHE A 6 -11.11 14.61 31.69
N PHE A 7 -12.20 13.88 31.78
CA PHE A 7 -12.35 12.78 32.72
C PHE A 7 -12.42 11.46 31.97
N ALA A 8 -11.57 10.52 32.34
CA ALA A 8 -11.65 9.14 31.87
C ALA A 8 -12.47 8.34 32.89
N ILE A 9 -13.60 7.77 32.49
CA ILE A 9 -14.34 6.82 33.31
C ILE A 9 -14.08 5.42 32.79
N VAL A 10 -13.39 4.59 33.59
CA VAL A 10 -13.19 3.17 33.30
C VAL A 10 -14.35 2.39 33.95
N ARG A 11 -15.23 1.80 33.17
CA ARG A 11 -16.25 0.88 33.65
C ARG A 11 -15.82 -0.56 33.31
N VAL A 12 -15.67 -1.38 34.31
CA VAL A 12 -15.38 -2.81 34.14
C VAL A 12 -16.72 -3.57 34.13
N LYS A 13 -17.04 -4.24 33.04
CA LYS A 13 -18.16 -5.18 32.95
C LYS A 13 -17.61 -6.49 32.37
N ASN A 14 -17.85 -7.58 33.12
CA ASN A 14 -17.44 -8.94 32.75
C ASN A 14 -15.93 -9.12 32.50
N GLY A 15 -15.05 -8.52 33.32
CA GLY A 15 -13.61 -8.74 33.26
C GLY A 15 -12.86 -8.05 32.10
N ARG A 16 -13.54 -7.28 31.24
CA ARG A 16 -12.94 -6.50 30.16
C ARG A 16 -12.92 -5.01 30.49
N LYS A 17 -11.75 -4.38 30.38
CA LYS A 17 -11.59 -2.92 30.53
C LYS A 17 -12.07 -2.24 29.25
N HIS A 18 -13.09 -1.41 29.35
CA HIS A 18 -13.51 -0.50 28.28
C HIS A 18 -13.16 0.92 28.72
N SER A 19 -12.24 1.57 28.02
CA SER A 19 -11.93 2.99 28.20
C SER A 19 -12.87 3.82 27.32
N PHE A 20 -13.61 4.74 27.93
CA PHE A 20 -14.43 5.71 27.24
C PHE A 20 -13.80 7.10 27.40
N PHE A 21 -13.59 7.81 26.31
CA PHE A 21 -13.24 9.23 26.35
C PHE A 21 -14.54 10.05 26.33
N VAL A 22 -14.72 10.91 27.30
CA VAL A 22 -15.83 11.85 27.36
C VAL A 22 -15.25 13.24 27.05
N SER A 23 -15.61 13.82 25.91
CA SER A 23 -15.43 15.24 25.65
C SER A 23 -16.68 15.97 26.20
N SER A 24 -16.55 16.81 27.22
CA SER A 24 -17.65 17.58 27.76
C SER A 24 -17.76 18.94 27.07
N GLY A 25 -18.69 19.07 26.14
CA GLY A 25 -19.28 20.35 25.79
C GLY A 25 -20.59 20.47 26.56
N MET A 26 -20.76 21.48 27.39
CA MET A 26 -22.08 21.77 28.01
C MET A 26 -22.95 22.50 26.98
N GLU A 27 -23.93 21.83 26.41
CA GLU A 27 -25.15 22.42 25.91
C GLU A 27 -26.31 21.77 26.66
N ASN A 28 -27.07 22.60 27.40
CA ASN A 28 -28.31 22.22 28.08
C ASN A 28 -28.23 21.09 29.14
N GLY A 29 -27.11 20.94 29.86
CA GLY A 29 -27.05 20.06 31.04
C GLY A 29 -27.06 18.55 30.79
N ASN A 30 -27.00 18.09 29.55
CA ASN A 30 -26.94 16.67 29.19
C ASN A 30 -25.55 16.23 28.79
N PHE A 31 -25.05 15.11 29.35
CA PHE A 31 -23.81 14.47 28.93
C PHE A 31 -24.01 13.73 27.60
N VAL A 32 -23.33 14.13 26.57
CA VAL A 32 -23.31 13.38 25.34
C VAL A 32 -22.22 12.30 25.44
N VAL A 33 -22.63 11.05 25.65
CA VAL A 33 -21.74 9.89 25.57
C VAL A 33 -21.51 9.58 24.09
N CYS A 34 -20.41 10.08 23.51
CA CYS A 34 -20.00 9.67 22.18
C CYS A 34 -19.51 8.21 22.22
N ASN A 35 -20.17 7.36 21.45
CA ASN A 35 -19.74 5.98 21.25
C ASN A 35 -18.37 5.98 20.55
N LYS A 36 -17.40 5.16 21.02
CA LYS A 36 -16.06 5.01 20.41
C LYS A 36 -16.13 4.87 18.89
N LYS A 37 -17.14 4.15 18.39
CA LYS A 37 -17.38 3.95 16.96
C LYS A 37 -17.78 5.24 16.23
N VAL A 38 -18.45 6.18 16.91
CA VAL A 38 -18.83 7.50 16.36
C VAL A 38 -17.61 8.42 16.34
N ILE A 39 -16.74 8.37 17.35
CA ILE A 39 -15.48 9.12 17.39
C ILE A 39 -14.54 8.61 16.29
N GLU A 40 -14.42 7.28 16.12
CA GLU A 40 -13.64 6.65 15.04
C GLU A 40 -14.21 6.96 13.64
N MET A 41 -15.52 7.19 13.50
CA MET A 41 -16.14 7.66 12.25
C MET A 41 -15.92 9.17 12.01
N MET A 42 -15.70 9.97 13.05
CA MET A 42 -15.38 11.40 12.95
C MET A 42 -13.86 11.64 12.75
N GLU A 43 -13.01 10.75 13.25
CA GLU A 43 -11.59 10.69 12.93
C GLU A 43 -11.42 9.91 11.62
N GLY A 44 -11.28 10.57 10.47
CA GLY A 44 -11.14 9.93 9.16
C GLY A 44 -10.12 8.77 9.14
N LYS A 45 -10.37 7.73 8.35
CA LYS A 45 -9.43 6.59 8.16
C LYS A 45 -8.05 7.10 7.76
N ARG A 46 -6.99 6.50 8.29
CA ARG A 46 -5.59 6.90 8.08
C ARG A 46 -4.88 5.96 7.12
N ALA A 47 -4.33 6.49 6.05
CA ALA A 47 -3.55 5.73 5.08
C ALA A 47 -2.10 6.21 5.04
N ILE A 48 -1.17 5.26 4.96
CA ILE A 48 0.23 5.54 4.67
C ILE A 48 0.56 4.99 3.29
N VAL A 49 1.04 5.86 2.39
CA VAL A 49 1.41 5.52 1.02
C VAL A 49 2.91 5.60 0.85
N MET A 50 3.58 4.44 0.77
CA MET A 50 4.99 4.30 0.46
C MET A 50 5.23 4.33 -1.05
N GLY A 51 6.12 5.21 -1.54
CA GLY A 51 6.37 5.41 -2.97
C GLY A 51 5.40 6.41 -3.62
N ALA A 52 4.96 7.43 -2.86
CA ALA A 52 3.94 8.40 -3.27
C ALA A 52 4.45 9.59 -4.08
N THR A 53 5.73 9.65 -4.47
CA THR A 53 6.28 10.82 -5.17
C THR A 53 5.97 10.85 -6.68
N SER A 54 5.44 9.77 -7.25
CA SER A 54 5.04 9.66 -8.66
C SER A 54 4.20 8.41 -8.93
N GLY A 55 3.67 8.29 -10.15
CA GLY A 55 3.02 7.09 -10.67
C GLY A 55 1.81 6.65 -9.85
N ILE A 56 1.62 5.32 -9.73
CA ILE A 56 0.44 4.74 -9.07
C ILE A 56 0.33 5.18 -7.61
N GLY A 57 1.46 5.25 -6.87
CA GLY A 57 1.46 5.64 -5.46
C GLY A 57 0.94 7.08 -5.26
N LEU A 58 1.37 8.02 -6.11
CA LEU A 58 0.88 9.40 -6.09
C LEU A 58 -0.63 9.47 -6.36
N GLU A 59 -1.09 8.79 -7.42
CA GLU A 59 -2.51 8.84 -7.77
C GLU A 59 -3.40 8.13 -6.74
N VAL A 60 -2.92 7.06 -6.10
CA VAL A 60 -3.62 6.42 -4.98
C VAL A 60 -3.71 7.36 -3.79
N ALA A 61 -2.63 8.09 -3.45
CA ALA A 61 -2.65 9.06 -2.37
C ALA A 61 -3.68 10.18 -2.61
N LYS A 62 -3.77 10.69 -3.86
CA LYS A 62 -4.79 11.67 -4.25
C LYS A 62 -6.21 11.12 -4.13
N VAL A 63 -6.47 9.93 -4.67
CA VAL A 63 -7.80 9.30 -4.62
C VAL A 63 -8.23 9.02 -3.18
N LEU A 64 -7.31 8.59 -2.30
CA LEU A 64 -7.61 8.41 -0.87
C LEU A 64 -7.95 9.76 -0.21
N SER A 65 -7.16 10.81 -0.50
CA SER A 65 -7.42 12.18 -0.03
C SER A 65 -8.81 12.70 -0.49
N GLU A 66 -9.16 12.52 -1.77
CA GLU A 66 -10.49 12.87 -2.32
C GLU A 66 -11.63 12.12 -1.62
N ARG A 67 -11.37 10.94 -1.06
CA ARG A 67 -12.34 10.12 -0.32
C ARG A 67 -12.38 10.41 1.18
N GLY A 68 -11.69 11.46 1.61
CA GLY A 68 -11.70 11.90 3.01
C GLY A 68 -10.75 11.12 3.93
N TRP A 69 -9.84 10.30 3.38
CA TRP A 69 -8.79 9.68 4.17
C TRP A 69 -7.75 10.72 4.57
N LEU A 70 -7.25 10.63 5.80
CA LEU A 70 -6.04 11.30 6.23
C LEU A 70 -4.85 10.52 5.69
N VAL A 71 -3.99 11.17 4.91
CA VAL A 71 -2.94 10.48 4.17
C VAL A 71 -1.56 10.91 4.63
N GLY A 72 -0.74 9.95 5.04
CA GLY A 72 0.70 10.10 5.22
C GLY A 72 1.42 9.59 3.97
N ILE A 73 2.37 10.33 3.44
CA ILE A 73 3.10 9.95 2.23
C ILE A 73 4.60 9.81 2.48
N ALA A 74 5.20 8.79 1.85
CA ALA A 74 6.63 8.54 1.95
C ALA A 74 7.28 8.24 0.60
N GLY A 75 8.57 8.53 0.50
CA GLY A 75 9.41 8.28 -0.66
C GLY A 75 10.75 8.98 -0.54
N ARG A 76 11.63 8.86 -1.54
CA ARG A 76 13.01 9.35 -1.49
C ARG A 76 13.18 10.85 -1.79
N ARG A 77 12.19 11.50 -2.43
CA ARG A 77 12.28 12.88 -2.92
C ARG A 77 11.57 13.82 -1.96
N GLN A 78 12.30 14.33 -0.97
CA GLN A 78 11.76 15.17 0.11
C GLN A 78 11.01 16.41 -0.40
N GLU A 79 11.60 17.16 -1.31
CA GLU A 79 10.97 18.37 -1.87
C GLU A 79 9.65 18.06 -2.57
N ARG A 80 9.61 16.94 -3.33
CA ARG A 80 8.40 16.51 -4.01
C ARG A 80 7.31 16.09 -3.03
N LEU A 81 7.66 15.42 -1.92
CA LEU A 81 6.70 15.08 -0.86
C LEU A 81 6.08 16.35 -0.25
N GLN A 82 6.91 17.35 0.07
CA GLN A 82 6.44 18.64 0.61
C GLN A 82 5.57 19.40 -0.37
N GLN A 83 5.90 19.38 -1.65
CA GLN A 83 5.07 19.97 -2.69
C GLN A 83 3.69 19.31 -2.75
N ILE A 84 3.65 17.98 -2.81
CA ILE A 84 2.40 17.19 -2.85
C ILE A 84 1.54 17.47 -1.62
N GLN A 85 2.16 17.58 -0.43
CA GLN A 85 1.45 17.92 0.80
C GLN A 85 0.81 19.30 0.74
N ARG A 86 1.52 20.31 0.22
CA ARG A 86 0.97 21.67 0.07
C ARG A 86 -0.22 21.73 -0.90
N GLU A 87 -0.20 20.88 -1.93
CA GLU A 87 -1.25 20.83 -2.96
C GLU A 87 -2.50 20.05 -2.49
N ASN A 88 -2.43 19.30 -1.40
CA ASN A 88 -3.51 18.38 -0.97
C ASN A 88 -3.74 18.46 0.55
N PRO A 89 -4.84 19.09 1.00
CA PRO A 89 -5.06 19.40 2.43
C PRO A 89 -5.22 18.16 3.32
N ASN A 90 -5.65 17.01 2.79
CA ASN A 90 -5.78 15.76 3.53
C ASN A 90 -4.45 14.96 3.62
N ILE A 91 -3.37 15.45 3.01
CA ILE A 91 -2.04 14.88 3.21
C ILE A 91 -1.43 15.50 4.46
N GLN A 92 -1.56 14.79 5.59
CA GLN A 92 -1.25 15.29 6.92
C GLN A 92 0.23 15.25 7.25
N ALA A 93 0.95 14.24 6.75
CA ALA A 93 2.35 14.05 7.08
C ALA A 93 3.18 13.53 5.90
N THR A 94 4.46 13.88 5.90
CA THR A 94 5.44 13.37 4.95
C THR A 94 6.65 12.81 5.68
N GLN A 95 7.29 11.80 5.07
CA GLN A 95 8.55 11.24 5.55
C GLN A 95 9.44 10.84 4.37
N CYS A 96 10.69 11.33 4.40
CA CYS A 96 11.69 10.87 3.45
C CYS A 96 12.15 9.47 3.85
N ILE A 97 11.87 8.47 2.99
CA ILE A 97 12.23 7.07 3.24
C ILE A 97 12.80 6.47 1.95
N ASP A 98 14.00 5.91 2.05
CA ASP A 98 14.54 4.99 1.05
C ASP A 98 14.40 3.56 1.60
N VAL A 99 13.54 2.75 1.00
CA VAL A 99 13.26 1.39 1.47
C VAL A 99 14.48 0.45 1.43
N THR A 100 15.53 0.82 0.70
CA THR A 100 16.79 0.04 0.62
C THR A 100 17.73 0.29 1.80
N ARG A 101 17.46 1.30 2.62
CA ARG A 101 18.29 1.67 3.78
C ARG A 101 17.77 1.00 5.06
N GLU A 102 18.66 0.82 6.01
CA GLU A 102 18.31 0.23 7.33
C GLU A 102 17.40 1.15 8.15
N ASP A 103 17.62 2.48 8.09
CA ASP A 103 16.82 3.51 8.78
C ASP A 103 15.37 3.66 8.22
N ALA A 104 15.01 2.89 7.21
CA ALA A 104 13.67 2.92 6.63
C ALA A 104 12.57 2.44 7.61
N VAL A 105 12.92 1.53 8.53
CA VAL A 105 12.02 1.02 9.58
C VAL A 105 11.61 2.14 10.52
N GLU A 106 12.58 2.86 11.06
CA GLU A 106 12.37 4.01 11.96
C GLU A 106 11.60 5.11 11.24
N GLY A 107 11.91 5.33 9.95
CA GLY A 107 11.18 6.28 9.10
C GLY A 107 9.69 5.96 9.00
N LEU A 108 9.32 4.69 8.80
CA LEU A 108 7.92 4.27 8.75
C LEU A 108 7.25 4.39 10.12
N GLN A 109 7.90 3.97 11.19
CA GLN A 109 7.38 4.10 12.56
C GLN A 109 7.14 5.57 12.93
N CYS A 110 8.08 6.46 12.57
CA CYS A 110 7.94 7.91 12.76
C CYS A 110 6.70 8.44 11.99
N LEU A 111 6.49 8.02 10.75
CA LEU A 111 5.32 8.44 9.96
C LEU A 111 4.01 7.92 10.57
N ILE A 112 3.97 6.67 11.05
CA ILE A 112 2.82 6.12 11.78
C ILE A 112 2.51 6.97 13.01
N GLY A 113 3.55 7.35 13.79
CA GLY A 113 3.40 8.22 14.96
C GLY A 113 2.86 9.61 14.60
N LYS A 114 3.40 10.26 13.54
CA LYS A 114 2.90 11.56 13.03
C LYS A 114 1.43 11.51 12.61
N MET A 115 0.98 10.38 12.07
CA MET A 115 -0.40 10.16 11.65
C MET A 115 -1.34 9.82 12.81
N GLY A 116 -0.83 9.52 14.01
CA GLY A 116 -1.60 9.01 15.13
C GLY A 116 -2.16 7.61 14.90
N GLY A 117 -1.56 6.84 14.00
CA GLY A 117 -1.93 5.48 13.65
C GLY A 117 -2.09 5.25 12.15
N MET A 118 -2.51 4.02 11.78
CA MET A 118 -2.64 3.61 10.39
C MET A 118 -3.76 2.57 10.26
N ASP A 119 -4.63 2.73 9.26
CA ASP A 119 -5.70 1.78 8.88
C ASP A 119 -5.41 1.12 7.53
N LEU A 120 -4.60 1.78 6.68
CA LEU A 120 -4.11 1.26 5.41
C LEU A 120 -2.62 1.54 5.24
N TYR A 121 -1.84 0.49 5.01
CA TYR A 121 -0.50 0.59 4.46
C TYR A 121 -0.52 0.26 2.97
N PHE A 122 -0.18 1.22 2.12
CA PHE A 122 -0.09 1.04 0.67
C PHE A 122 1.36 1.09 0.21
N HIS A 123 1.88 -0.04 -0.30
CA HIS A 123 3.26 -0.14 -0.78
C HIS A 123 3.33 -0.07 -2.31
N SER A 124 3.87 1.04 -2.83
CA SER A 124 4.10 1.27 -4.26
C SER A 124 5.57 1.51 -4.62
N SER A 125 6.47 1.44 -3.62
CA SER A 125 7.91 1.53 -3.92
C SER A 125 8.35 0.34 -4.73
N GLY A 126 8.97 0.61 -5.87
CA GLY A 126 9.51 -0.41 -6.75
C GLY A 126 10.13 0.21 -7.99
N ILE A 127 11.06 -0.52 -8.57
CA ILE A 127 11.73 -0.17 -9.82
C ILE A 127 11.70 -1.36 -10.77
N GLY A 128 11.90 -1.10 -12.06
CA GLY A 128 12.00 -2.14 -13.06
C GLY A 128 12.80 -1.66 -14.26
N TYR A 129 13.60 -2.55 -14.79
CA TYR A 129 14.41 -2.32 -15.99
C TYR A 129 14.18 -3.46 -16.96
N GLN A 130 14.12 -3.13 -18.26
CA GLN A 130 14.48 -4.09 -19.29
C GLN A 130 16.00 -4.28 -19.23
N ASN A 131 16.45 -5.53 -19.11
CA ASN A 131 17.86 -5.82 -18.90
C ASN A 131 18.28 -7.15 -19.58
N PRO A 132 18.13 -7.23 -20.91
CA PRO A 132 18.49 -8.45 -21.66
C PRO A 132 19.99 -8.75 -21.64
N SER A 133 20.82 -7.76 -21.32
CA SER A 133 22.29 -7.91 -21.17
C SER A 133 22.70 -8.38 -19.77
N LEU A 134 21.77 -8.54 -18.83
CA LEU A 134 22.02 -8.94 -17.44
C LEU A 134 23.05 -8.04 -16.73
N ASP A 135 22.94 -6.72 -16.90
CA ASP A 135 23.69 -5.76 -16.10
C ASP A 135 23.41 -6.02 -14.60
N SER A 136 24.44 -6.48 -13.90
CA SER A 136 24.34 -6.90 -12.49
C SER A 136 23.94 -5.76 -11.57
N GLY A 137 24.33 -4.51 -11.86
CA GLY A 137 23.94 -3.34 -11.06
C GLY A 137 22.44 -3.14 -11.10
N LYS A 138 21.81 -3.22 -12.28
CA LYS A 138 20.35 -3.11 -12.43
C LYS A 138 19.62 -4.28 -11.79
N GLU A 139 20.11 -5.51 -11.95
CA GLU A 139 19.50 -6.71 -11.34
C GLU A 139 19.51 -6.59 -9.80
N LEU A 140 20.69 -6.34 -9.22
CA LEU A 140 20.84 -6.24 -7.76
C LEU A 140 20.07 -5.05 -7.17
N LEU A 141 20.07 -3.89 -7.84
CA LEU A 141 19.28 -2.73 -7.39
C LEU A 141 17.78 -3.05 -7.40
N THR A 142 17.31 -3.78 -8.43
CA THR A 142 15.91 -4.23 -8.51
C THR A 142 15.57 -5.19 -7.37
N VAL A 143 16.44 -6.14 -7.05
CA VAL A 143 16.23 -7.09 -5.93
C VAL A 143 16.22 -6.35 -4.59
N ARG A 144 17.20 -5.47 -4.34
CA ARG A 144 17.26 -4.68 -3.10
C ARG A 144 16.00 -3.83 -2.89
N THR A 145 15.51 -3.18 -3.95
CA THR A 145 14.31 -2.32 -3.83
C THR A 145 13.03 -3.14 -3.72
N ASN A 146 12.82 -4.09 -4.65
CA ASN A 146 11.52 -4.75 -4.83
C ASN A 146 11.32 -5.98 -3.94
N ALA A 147 12.40 -6.60 -3.43
CA ALA A 147 12.31 -7.76 -2.54
C ALA A 147 12.75 -7.37 -1.13
N GLU A 148 13.98 -7.00 -0.90
CA GLU A 148 14.49 -6.69 0.43
C GLU A 148 13.78 -5.47 1.04
N GLY A 149 13.76 -4.32 0.34
CA GLY A 149 13.08 -3.12 0.79
C GLY A 149 11.58 -3.30 0.97
N PHE A 150 10.92 -4.05 0.08
CA PHE A 150 9.53 -4.45 0.23
C PHE A 150 9.31 -5.26 1.52
N THR A 151 10.09 -6.32 1.74
CA THR A 151 9.96 -7.18 2.92
C THR A 151 10.11 -6.38 4.20
N ARG A 152 11.18 -5.57 4.29
CA ARG A 152 11.46 -4.69 5.45
C ARG A 152 10.24 -3.83 5.81
N MET A 153 9.63 -3.19 4.83
CA MET A 153 8.51 -2.27 5.06
C MET A 153 7.19 -2.99 5.38
N VAL A 154 6.90 -4.08 4.68
CA VAL A 154 5.66 -4.84 4.89
C VAL A 154 5.67 -5.57 6.22
N ASP A 155 6.82 -6.07 6.67
CA ASP A 155 6.96 -6.69 7.99
C ASP A 155 6.65 -5.72 9.14
N VAL A 156 7.09 -4.45 9.01
CA VAL A 156 6.74 -3.40 10.00
C VAL A 156 5.22 -3.16 10.00
N ALA A 157 4.63 -3.02 8.82
CA ALA A 157 3.19 -2.79 8.71
C ALA A 157 2.37 -3.99 9.23
N TRP A 158 2.81 -5.23 8.92
CA TRP A 158 2.14 -6.42 9.38
C TRP A 158 2.20 -6.56 10.91
N LYS A 159 3.37 -6.34 11.53
CA LYS A 159 3.53 -6.35 12.98
C LYS A 159 2.65 -5.30 13.65
N TYR A 160 2.62 -4.08 13.09
CA TYR A 160 1.75 -3.01 13.57
C TYR A 160 0.28 -3.45 13.59
N PHE A 161 -0.26 -4.00 12.50
CA PHE A 161 -1.66 -4.43 12.43
C PHE A 161 -1.93 -5.70 13.25
N ALA A 162 -0.96 -6.60 13.39
CA ALA A 162 -1.12 -7.82 14.18
C ALA A 162 -1.31 -7.53 15.69
N GLU A 163 -0.89 -6.37 16.15
CA GLU A 163 -1.04 -5.91 17.54
C GLU A 163 -2.32 -5.08 17.77
N GLN A 164 -3.10 -4.82 16.70
CA GLN A 164 -4.33 -4.03 16.79
C GLN A 164 -5.57 -4.95 16.80
N ASP A 165 -6.62 -4.52 17.52
CA ASP A 165 -7.93 -5.21 17.52
C ASP A 165 -8.93 -4.55 16.52
N ARG A 166 -8.44 -3.81 15.55
CA ARG A 166 -9.25 -3.07 14.57
C ARG A 166 -8.90 -3.45 13.14
N GLU A 167 -9.84 -3.19 12.21
CA GLU A 167 -9.65 -3.45 10.79
C GLU A 167 -8.41 -2.74 10.25
N GLY A 168 -7.58 -3.49 9.54
CA GLY A 168 -6.35 -3.00 8.92
C GLY A 168 -6.13 -3.60 7.53
N HIS A 169 -5.47 -2.82 6.67
CA HIS A 169 -5.22 -3.21 5.29
C HIS A 169 -3.73 -3.07 4.93
N ILE A 170 -3.17 -4.10 4.32
CA ILE A 170 -1.85 -4.05 3.66
C ILE A 170 -2.07 -4.27 2.17
N ALA A 171 -1.86 -3.23 1.38
CA ALA A 171 -2.04 -3.25 -0.06
C ALA A 171 -0.72 -3.00 -0.79
N VAL A 172 -0.33 -3.90 -1.68
CA VAL A 172 0.99 -3.87 -2.31
C VAL A 172 0.89 -3.97 -3.82
N ILE A 173 1.64 -3.13 -4.51
CA ILE A 173 1.77 -3.18 -5.97
C ILE A 173 2.75 -4.30 -6.36
N SER A 174 2.20 -5.44 -6.80
CA SER A 174 2.95 -6.45 -7.55
C SER A 174 2.94 -6.16 -9.06
N SER A 175 2.61 -7.09 -9.90
CA SER A 175 2.44 -6.90 -11.36
C SER A 175 1.88 -8.16 -12.01
N ILE A 176 1.24 -8.03 -13.17
CA ILE A 176 1.00 -9.18 -14.06
C ILE A 176 2.32 -9.83 -14.50
N ALA A 177 3.43 -9.08 -14.55
CA ALA A 177 4.76 -9.58 -14.88
C ALA A 177 5.27 -10.64 -13.88
N GLY A 178 4.73 -10.70 -12.65
CA GLY A 178 5.01 -11.74 -11.68
C GLY A 178 4.31 -13.08 -11.96
N THR A 179 3.40 -13.16 -12.94
CA THR A 179 2.64 -14.38 -13.23
C THR A 179 3.39 -15.40 -14.10
N LYS A 180 4.35 -14.92 -14.90
CA LYS A 180 5.27 -15.72 -15.74
C LYS A 180 6.65 -15.05 -15.78
N GLY A 181 7.71 -15.84 -15.96
CA GLY A 181 9.07 -15.29 -16.14
C GLY A 181 9.19 -14.53 -17.45
N LEU A 182 9.73 -13.32 -17.41
CA LEU A 182 9.97 -12.47 -18.59
C LEU A 182 11.46 -12.30 -18.81
N GLY A 183 11.98 -12.86 -19.91
CA GLY A 183 13.40 -12.79 -20.25
C GLY A 183 13.92 -11.37 -20.53
N ALA A 184 13.06 -10.45 -20.94
CA ALA A 184 13.42 -9.04 -21.12
C ALA A 184 13.69 -8.30 -19.79
N ALA A 185 13.17 -8.77 -18.66
CA ALA A 185 13.30 -8.11 -17.36
C ALA A 185 13.38 -9.15 -16.22
N PRO A 186 14.48 -9.91 -16.10
CA PRO A 186 14.55 -11.06 -15.20
C PRO A 186 14.36 -10.69 -13.74
N ALA A 187 15.11 -9.76 -13.16
CA ALA A 187 14.97 -9.35 -11.76
C ALA A 187 13.59 -8.74 -11.49
N TYR A 188 13.09 -7.89 -12.39
CA TYR A 188 11.76 -7.29 -12.21
C TYR A 188 10.66 -8.35 -12.13
N SER A 189 10.60 -9.24 -13.13
CA SER A 189 9.59 -10.31 -13.18
C SER A 189 9.68 -11.23 -11.96
N SER A 190 10.90 -11.63 -11.59
CA SER A 190 11.15 -12.50 -10.42
C SER A 190 10.77 -11.82 -9.10
N THR A 191 11.15 -10.55 -8.92
CA THR A 191 10.78 -9.81 -7.69
C THR A 191 9.27 -9.57 -7.59
N LYS A 192 8.57 -9.34 -8.70
CA LYS A 192 7.09 -9.21 -8.68
C LYS A 192 6.41 -10.56 -8.39
N ARG A 193 7.01 -11.68 -8.76
CA ARG A 193 6.57 -13.01 -8.32
C ARG A 193 6.80 -13.22 -6.82
N TYR A 194 7.99 -12.84 -6.33
CA TYR A 194 8.32 -12.87 -4.90
C TYR A 194 7.28 -12.10 -4.09
N VAL A 195 6.98 -10.84 -4.47
CA VAL A 195 5.97 -10.01 -3.80
C VAL A 195 4.62 -10.72 -3.71
N SER A 196 4.09 -11.21 -4.84
CA SER A 196 2.80 -11.92 -4.84
C SER A 196 2.79 -13.15 -3.94
N HIS A 197 3.87 -13.94 -3.98
CA HIS A 197 3.98 -15.15 -3.17
C HIS A 197 4.15 -14.84 -1.68
N TYR A 198 4.93 -13.82 -1.34
CA TYR A 198 5.10 -13.36 0.04
C TYR A 198 3.77 -12.89 0.66
N LEU A 199 2.97 -12.14 -0.11
CA LEU A 199 1.63 -11.71 0.32
C LEU A 199 0.67 -12.90 0.55
N GLU A 200 0.77 -13.94 -0.28
CA GLU A 200 0.02 -15.20 -0.07
C GLU A 200 0.43 -15.86 1.24
N CYS A 201 1.74 -15.95 1.54
CA CYS A 201 2.25 -16.46 2.81
C CYS A 201 1.76 -15.63 4.01
N LEU A 202 1.79 -14.30 3.92
CA LEU A 202 1.27 -13.42 4.97
C LEU A 202 -0.24 -13.61 5.18
N THR A 203 -1.01 -13.81 4.10
CA THR A 203 -2.45 -14.10 4.20
C THR A 203 -2.67 -15.42 4.96
N GLN A 204 -1.91 -16.46 4.64
CA GLN A 204 -1.96 -17.74 5.36
C GLN A 204 -1.58 -17.56 6.85
N LEU A 205 -0.51 -16.77 7.12
CA LEU A 205 -0.07 -16.48 8.49
C LEU A 205 -1.15 -15.74 9.30
N CYS A 206 -1.88 -14.82 8.67
CA CYS A 206 -3.04 -14.15 9.31
C CYS A 206 -4.10 -15.19 9.71
N HIS A 207 -4.42 -16.16 8.85
CA HIS A 207 -5.36 -17.24 9.20
C HIS A 207 -4.84 -18.12 10.33
N ILE A 208 -3.58 -18.53 10.29
CA ILE A 208 -2.94 -19.35 11.35
C ILE A 208 -3.00 -18.62 12.70
N ARG A 209 -2.79 -17.32 12.73
CA ARG A 209 -2.79 -16.50 13.95
C ARG A 209 -4.18 -15.97 14.34
N GLY A 210 -5.24 -16.26 13.59
CA GLY A 210 -6.59 -15.79 13.86
C GLY A 210 -6.80 -14.29 13.64
N LEU A 211 -5.94 -13.61 12.87
CA LEU A 211 -6.00 -12.18 12.59
C LEU A 211 -7.05 -11.88 11.49
N ARG A 212 -8.33 -12.10 11.81
CA ARG A 212 -9.44 -11.94 10.85
C ARG A 212 -9.75 -10.49 10.46
N HIS A 213 -9.19 -9.53 11.20
CA HIS A 213 -9.33 -8.10 10.97
C HIS A 213 -8.28 -7.52 10.00
N LEU A 214 -7.24 -8.32 9.64
CA LEU A 214 -6.16 -7.88 8.77
C LEU A 214 -6.36 -8.40 7.34
N TYR A 215 -6.53 -7.49 6.38
CA TYR A 215 -6.73 -7.77 4.97
C TYR A 215 -5.45 -7.52 4.18
N ILE A 216 -5.04 -8.50 3.38
CA ILE A 216 -3.86 -8.42 2.51
C ILE A 216 -4.32 -8.33 1.05
N HIS A 217 -3.80 -7.33 0.31
CA HIS A 217 -4.18 -7.05 -1.07
C HIS A 217 -2.98 -7.13 -2.01
N ASP A 218 -2.96 -8.11 -2.90
CA ASP A 218 -2.02 -8.24 -4.00
C ASP A 218 -2.56 -7.52 -5.25
N ILE A 219 -2.00 -6.36 -5.55
CA ILE A 219 -2.45 -5.51 -6.66
C ILE A 219 -1.57 -5.79 -7.87
N ARG A 220 -2.19 -6.26 -8.95
CA ARG A 220 -1.54 -6.70 -10.19
C ARG A 220 -1.90 -5.80 -11.36
N PRO A 221 -1.27 -4.62 -11.52
CA PRO A 221 -1.45 -3.79 -12.70
C PRO A 221 -0.78 -4.41 -13.93
N GLY A 222 -1.31 -4.07 -15.11
CA GLY A 222 -0.61 -4.20 -16.38
C GLY A 222 0.32 -3.02 -16.64
N PHE A 223 0.48 -2.62 -17.91
CA PHE A 223 1.26 -1.44 -18.27
C PHE A 223 0.50 -0.16 -17.91
N VAL A 224 1.06 0.66 -17.04
CA VAL A 224 0.48 1.94 -16.61
C VAL A 224 1.43 3.06 -17.02
N ARG A 225 0.89 4.12 -17.62
CA ARG A 225 1.68 5.31 -18.05
C ARG A 225 2.30 6.01 -16.84
N THR A 226 3.49 5.58 -16.47
CA THR A 226 4.27 6.12 -15.35
C THR A 226 5.73 6.26 -15.75
N ALA A 227 6.51 6.95 -14.93
CA ALA A 227 7.97 7.06 -15.13
C ALA A 227 8.71 5.71 -15.12
N LEU A 228 8.06 4.62 -14.77
CA LEU A 228 8.62 3.26 -14.85
C LEU A 228 8.72 2.75 -16.30
N LEU A 229 7.94 3.31 -17.23
CA LEU A 229 7.90 2.94 -18.66
C LEU A 229 8.62 3.98 -19.54
N THR A 230 9.75 4.52 -19.10
CA THR A 230 10.50 5.57 -19.81
C THR A 230 11.54 5.03 -20.79
N ASP A 231 11.60 3.73 -20.98
CA ASP A 231 12.56 3.06 -21.87
C ASP A 231 12.25 3.17 -23.38
N GLY A 232 11.24 3.98 -23.76
CA GLY A 232 10.81 4.18 -25.15
C GLY A 232 10.11 2.98 -25.79
N GLY A 233 9.86 1.91 -25.03
CA GLY A 233 9.18 0.72 -25.52
C GLY A 233 7.71 0.97 -25.89
N ASN A 234 7.26 0.36 -26.99
CA ASN A 234 5.85 0.40 -27.37
C ASN A 234 5.08 -0.64 -26.57
N TYR A 235 4.45 -0.22 -25.47
CA TYR A 235 3.67 -1.10 -24.60
C TYR A 235 2.20 -1.14 -25.02
N PRO A 236 1.65 -2.33 -25.30
CA PRO A 236 0.24 -2.44 -25.67
C PRO A 236 -0.67 -2.10 -24.49
N VAL A 237 -1.79 -1.44 -24.79
CA VAL A 237 -2.86 -1.17 -23.79
C VAL A 237 -2.35 -0.46 -22.53
N GLN A 238 -1.65 0.69 -22.70
CA GLN A 238 -1.25 1.50 -21.56
C GLN A 238 -2.46 2.07 -20.81
N LEU A 239 -2.50 1.85 -19.50
CA LEU A 239 -3.56 2.34 -18.63
C LEU A 239 -3.25 3.74 -18.11
N ASP A 240 -4.32 4.50 -17.88
CA ASP A 240 -4.26 5.78 -17.22
C ASP A 240 -4.05 5.60 -15.70
N PRO A 241 -3.03 6.26 -15.08
CA PRO A 241 -2.71 6.07 -13.67
C PRO A 241 -3.85 6.45 -12.71
N GLU A 242 -4.63 7.48 -13.01
CA GLU A 242 -5.75 7.90 -12.17
C GLU A 242 -6.86 6.85 -12.18
N LYS A 243 -7.24 6.34 -13.38
CA LYS A 243 -8.23 5.27 -13.50
C LYS A 243 -7.79 4.00 -12.78
N VAL A 244 -6.49 3.68 -12.86
CA VAL A 244 -5.86 2.58 -12.13
C VAL A 244 -6.01 2.78 -10.63
N ALA A 245 -5.66 3.96 -10.11
CA ALA A 245 -5.77 4.28 -8.68
C ALA A 245 -7.21 4.16 -8.17
N ARG A 246 -8.19 4.67 -8.90
CA ARG A 246 -9.62 4.55 -8.55
C ARG A 246 -10.10 3.09 -8.50
N GLN A 247 -9.61 2.23 -9.41
CA GLN A 247 -9.92 0.79 -9.37
C GLN A 247 -9.25 0.08 -8.19
N ILE A 248 -8.00 0.43 -7.87
CA ILE A 248 -7.25 -0.10 -6.74
C ILE A 248 -7.98 0.21 -5.44
N VAL A 249 -8.28 1.49 -5.19
CA VAL A 249 -8.95 1.92 -3.95
C VAL A 249 -10.31 1.24 -3.79
N ARG A 250 -11.13 1.16 -4.85
CA ARG A 250 -12.39 0.37 -4.84
C ARG A 250 -12.17 -1.11 -4.53
N GLY A 251 -11.05 -1.68 -4.96
CA GLY A 251 -10.71 -3.08 -4.69
C GLY A 251 -10.36 -3.29 -3.22
N ILE A 252 -9.60 -2.38 -2.63
CA ILE A 252 -9.24 -2.38 -1.20
C ILE A 252 -10.50 -2.24 -0.34
N GLU A 253 -11.36 -1.26 -0.61
CA GLU A 253 -12.63 -1.03 0.11
C GLU A 253 -13.59 -2.22 0.04
N ARG A 254 -13.45 -3.10 -0.95
CA ARG A 254 -14.22 -4.34 -1.10
C ARG A 254 -13.50 -5.57 -0.55
N ASN A 255 -12.43 -5.38 0.19
CA ASN A 255 -11.61 -6.43 0.81
C ASN A 255 -11.15 -7.52 -0.19
N ARG A 256 -10.84 -7.14 -1.45
CA ARG A 256 -10.36 -8.09 -2.45
C ARG A 256 -8.91 -8.46 -2.20
N SER A 257 -8.61 -9.72 -1.97
CA SER A 257 -7.24 -10.20 -1.77
C SER A 257 -6.36 -10.08 -3.03
N ILE A 258 -6.93 -10.25 -4.23
CA ILE A 258 -6.22 -10.07 -5.51
C ILE A 258 -6.96 -9.04 -6.35
N ILE A 259 -6.25 -7.97 -6.74
CA ILE A 259 -6.78 -6.88 -7.55
C ILE A 259 -6.00 -6.82 -8.87
N THR A 260 -6.43 -7.58 -9.88
CA THR A 260 -5.92 -7.39 -11.25
C THR A 260 -6.62 -6.19 -11.86
N VAL A 261 -5.83 -5.15 -12.14
CA VAL A 261 -6.34 -3.89 -12.68
C VAL A 261 -6.63 -4.05 -14.16
N ASP A 262 -7.86 -3.67 -14.56
CA ASP A 262 -8.41 -3.81 -15.90
C ASP A 262 -8.74 -5.27 -16.31
N TRP A 263 -9.92 -5.44 -16.94
CA TRP A 263 -10.43 -6.75 -17.33
C TRP A 263 -9.62 -7.37 -18.48
N LYS A 264 -9.04 -6.55 -19.38
CA LYS A 264 -8.20 -7.02 -20.49
C LYS A 264 -6.97 -7.77 -19.97
N TYR A 265 -6.34 -7.23 -18.93
CA TYR A 265 -5.20 -7.88 -18.29
C TYR A 265 -5.59 -9.13 -17.50
N ARG A 266 -6.82 -9.21 -16.97
CA ARG A 266 -7.34 -10.44 -16.35
C ARG A 266 -7.43 -11.57 -17.36
N ILE A 267 -7.97 -11.27 -18.56
CA ILE A 267 -8.03 -12.23 -19.68
C ILE A 267 -6.62 -12.62 -20.13
N LEU A 268 -5.75 -11.64 -20.35
CA LEU A 268 -4.36 -11.90 -20.74
C LEU A 268 -3.64 -12.84 -19.76
N VAL A 269 -3.72 -12.56 -18.46
CA VAL A 269 -3.10 -13.39 -17.41
C VAL A 269 -3.71 -14.78 -17.36
N PHE A 270 -5.01 -14.91 -17.58
CA PHE A 270 -5.65 -16.22 -17.67
C PHE A 270 -5.03 -17.07 -18.79
N PHE A 271 -4.91 -16.54 -20.00
CA PHE A 271 -4.28 -17.26 -21.11
C PHE A 271 -2.79 -17.49 -20.89
N TRP A 272 -2.05 -16.53 -20.33
CA TRP A 272 -0.62 -16.73 -20.00
C TRP A 272 -0.41 -17.93 -19.08
N ARG A 273 -1.26 -18.12 -18.09
CA ARG A 273 -1.14 -19.23 -17.11
C ARG A 273 -1.30 -20.60 -17.76
N ILE A 274 -2.13 -20.72 -18.79
CA ILE A 274 -2.40 -21.97 -19.48
C ILE A 274 -1.23 -22.38 -20.38
N ILE A 275 -0.45 -21.42 -20.90
CA ILE A 275 0.70 -21.73 -21.78
C ILE A 275 1.71 -22.63 -21.03
N PRO A 276 2.02 -23.84 -21.54
CA PRO A 276 2.99 -24.72 -20.92
C PRO A 276 4.37 -24.08 -20.85
N ARG A 277 5.16 -24.44 -19.82
CA ARG A 277 6.49 -23.86 -19.60
C ARG A 277 7.41 -24.01 -20.82
N TRP A 278 7.39 -25.16 -21.49
CA TRP A 278 8.25 -25.45 -22.64
C TRP A 278 7.93 -24.58 -23.88
N VAL A 279 6.67 -24.15 -24.03
CA VAL A 279 6.26 -23.16 -25.04
C VAL A 279 6.73 -21.78 -24.62
N TRP A 280 6.37 -21.37 -23.38
CA TRP A 280 6.63 -20.02 -22.87
C TRP A 280 8.10 -19.61 -22.96
N VAL A 281 9.03 -20.48 -22.58
CA VAL A 281 10.47 -20.18 -22.58
C VAL A 281 11.06 -20.00 -23.99
N ARG A 282 10.35 -20.41 -25.04
CA ARG A 282 10.72 -20.23 -26.45
C ARG A 282 10.08 -19.01 -27.10
N MET A 283 9.08 -18.41 -26.43
CA MET A 283 8.40 -17.21 -26.96
C MET A 283 9.31 -15.99 -26.84
N LYS A 284 9.46 -15.24 -27.93
CA LYS A 284 10.17 -13.95 -27.93
C LYS A 284 9.21 -12.86 -27.46
N ILE A 285 9.09 -12.67 -26.12
CA ILE A 285 8.29 -11.62 -25.53
C ILE A 285 9.22 -10.44 -25.26
N VAL A 286 9.29 -9.53 -26.22
CA VAL A 286 10.06 -8.27 -26.14
C VAL A 286 9.10 -7.12 -26.47
N SER A 287 9.13 -6.04 -25.71
CA SER A 287 8.57 -4.77 -26.17
C SER A 287 9.55 -4.18 -27.19
N LYS A 288 9.17 -4.09 -28.45
CA LYS A 288 9.92 -3.34 -29.48
C LYS A 288 9.67 -1.85 -29.32
#